data_c109df1f2f7211eaad1e6d07c151c298
#
_entry.id   c109df1f2f7211eaad1e6d07c151c298
#
_cell.length_a   1.000
_cell.length_b   1.000
_cell.length_c   1.000
_cell.angle_alpha   90.00
_cell.angle_beta   90.00
_cell.angle_gamma   90.00
#
_symmetry.space_group_name_H-M   'P 1'
#
loop_
_entity.id
_entity.type
_entity.pdbx_description
1 polymer ?
#
loop_
_entity_poly.entity_id
_entity_poly.type
_entity_poly.pdbx_seq_one_letter_code
_entity_poly.pdbx_strand_id
1 'polypeptide(L)'
;MGRVIVLMAATLACTALVPVARADSPQSQPLALSLTPPPLDDAQMFAQNTSAATSSEPTAAPMGGISGYFANWFNRVEQAQASQPHWMTPIVTVTPRLEQEVRYDQYWQNQGNGGVLDTYGSGKGLELIPTTTNEVLINPPAYQERYNKKPASGWADAQFLVVKQRLLSANEQEGNYIVTAFLGVTAPTGTPAFTNRAWIITPTIAGGKGWGDFDIQATMGLPIPTAHAGTIGTSLATNVAFQYHLFNYFWPEFEINHTYWFGGLRGGKNQVFLTPGIILGRFEIHNRIKFIVGVGYQFSVAPPLTREPALTPTYDRAWILTTRLTF
;
A
#
# COMPACT_ATOMS: atom_id res chain seq x y z
N MET A 1 23.59 15.53 -28.80
CA MET A 1 22.87 14.30 -29.25
C MET A 1 22.73 13.40 -28.04
N GLY A 2 21.52 13.07 -27.61
CA GLY A 2 21.26 12.18 -26.44
C GLY A 2 20.03 12.60 -25.63
N ARG A 3 18.94 12.97 -26.28
CA ARG A 3 17.61 13.07 -25.68
C ARG A 3 16.76 11.99 -26.36
N VAL A 4 16.47 10.94 -25.67
CA VAL A 4 15.33 10.01 -25.80
C VAL A 4 15.68 8.73 -25.04
N ILE A 5 14.77 8.25 -24.29
CA ILE A 5 14.65 7.01 -23.53
C ILE A 5 14.61 7.29 -22.02
N VAL A 6 13.45 7.70 -21.52
CA VAL A 6 12.90 7.36 -20.18
C VAL A 6 11.39 7.75 -20.12
N LEU A 7 10.67 7.63 -21.21
CA LEU A 7 9.22 7.93 -21.21
C LEU A 7 8.36 6.67 -21.44
N MET A 8 8.88 5.47 -21.24
CA MET A 8 8.14 4.24 -21.60
C MET A 8 7.69 3.34 -20.44
N ALA A 9 7.90 3.71 -19.20
CA ALA A 9 7.48 2.86 -18.08
C ALA A 9 6.11 3.22 -17.45
N ALA A 10 5.56 4.37 -17.77
CA ALA A 10 4.30 4.83 -17.15
C ALA A 10 3.03 4.56 -17.97
N THR A 11 3.15 4.11 -19.23
CA THR A 11 1.99 3.96 -20.13
C THR A 11 1.46 2.53 -20.28
N LEU A 12 2.04 1.55 -19.58
CA LEU A 12 1.66 0.15 -19.75
C LEU A 12 0.58 -0.38 -18.78
N ALA A 13 0.04 0.46 -17.91
CA ALA A 13 -0.95 0.02 -16.92
C ALA A 13 -2.43 0.25 -17.31
N CYS A 14 -2.73 0.77 -18.48
CA CYS A 14 -4.11 1.15 -18.85
C CYS A 14 -4.58 0.73 -20.26
N THR A 15 -4.04 -0.30 -20.86
CA THR A 15 -4.69 -0.91 -22.03
C THR A 15 -5.37 -2.21 -21.68
N ALA A 16 -6.62 -2.11 -21.24
CA ALA A 16 -7.53 -3.25 -21.23
C ALA A 16 -7.75 -3.73 -22.66
N LEU A 17 -7.27 -4.91 -22.99
CA LEU A 17 -7.58 -5.61 -24.24
C LEU A 17 -9.05 -5.98 -24.26
N VAL A 18 -9.82 -5.29 -25.09
CA VAL A 18 -11.15 -5.70 -25.52
C VAL A 18 -10.95 -6.78 -26.60
N PRO A 19 -11.47 -7.99 -26.45
CA PRO A 19 -11.41 -8.98 -27.51
C PRO A 19 -12.39 -8.59 -28.63
N VAL A 20 -11.87 -8.34 -29.82
CA VAL A 20 -12.65 -8.20 -31.05
C VAL A 20 -13.18 -9.58 -31.42
N ALA A 21 -14.50 -9.73 -31.36
CA ALA A 21 -15.19 -10.90 -31.87
C ALA A 21 -15.09 -10.93 -33.42
N ARG A 22 -14.51 -12.00 -33.93
CA ARG A 22 -14.52 -12.29 -35.36
C ARG A 22 -15.67 -13.24 -35.65
N ALA A 23 -16.62 -12.78 -36.41
CA ALA A 23 -17.72 -13.57 -36.94
C ALA A 23 -17.23 -14.44 -38.10
N ASP A 24 -17.53 -15.74 -38.05
CA ASP A 24 -17.78 -16.56 -39.23
C ASP A 24 -18.62 -17.77 -38.82
N SER A 25 -19.79 -17.88 -39.42
CA SER A 25 -20.70 -19.05 -39.44
C SER A 25 -20.35 -19.94 -40.65
N PRO A 26 -20.95 -21.14 -40.90
CA PRO A 26 -22.23 -21.64 -40.42
C PRO A 26 -22.34 -23.16 -40.12
N GLN A 27 -23.48 -23.50 -39.50
CA GLN A 27 -24.28 -24.77 -39.58
C GLN A 27 -23.73 -26.08 -39.07
N SER A 28 -24.38 -26.57 -38.02
CA SER A 28 -25.07 -27.86 -38.08
C SER A 28 -25.98 -28.03 -36.85
N GLN A 29 -27.08 -28.75 -37.06
CA GLN A 29 -28.33 -28.87 -36.34
C GLN A 29 -28.26 -29.52 -34.93
N PRO A 30 -29.38 -29.45 -34.19
CA PRO A 30 -29.42 -29.71 -32.76
C PRO A 30 -29.68 -31.16 -32.40
N LEU A 31 -29.02 -31.69 -31.41
CA LEU A 31 -29.43 -32.86 -30.68
C LEU A 31 -30.09 -32.40 -29.38
N ALA A 32 -31.42 -32.45 -29.37
CA ALA A 32 -32.24 -32.28 -28.20
C ALA A 32 -32.08 -33.52 -27.28
N LEU A 33 -31.50 -33.33 -26.13
CA LEU A 33 -31.59 -34.22 -24.99
C LEU A 33 -32.50 -33.58 -23.95
N SER A 34 -33.76 -34.03 -24.00
CA SER A 34 -34.76 -33.79 -22.97
C SER A 34 -34.36 -34.61 -21.74
N LEU A 35 -34.05 -33.96 -20.64
CA LEU A 35 -34.00 -34.57 -19.31
C LEU A 35 -35.09 -33.92 -18.46
N THR A 36 -36.23 -34.63 -18.38
CA THR A 36 -37.26 -34.40 -17.37
C THR A 36 -36.71 -34.76 -15.99
N PRO A 37 -36.90 -33.91 -14.96
CA PRO A 37 -36.59 -34.28 -13.59
C PRO A 37 -37.63 -35.27 -13.07
N PRO A 38 -37.24 -36.25 -12.23
CA PRO A 38 -38.18 -37.21 -11.62
C PRO A 38 -39.03 -36.48 -10.55
N PRO A 39 -40.23 -37.01 -10.28
CA PRO A 39 -41.15 -36.43 -9.32
C PRO A 39 -40.67 -36.62 -7.89
N LEU A 40 -40.93 -35.62 -7.08
CA LEU A 40 -40.78 -35.64 -5.63
C LEU A 40 -41.88 -36.51 -5.03
N ASP A 41 -41.49 -37.64 -4.49
CA ASP A 41 -42.36 -38.45 -3.60
C ASP A 41 -41.93 -38.28 -2.14
N ASP A 42 -42.91 -37.92 -1.38
CA ASP A 42 -43.19 -38.11 0.04
C ASP A 42 -42.04 -38.53 0.99
N ALA A 43 -41.67 -37.63 1.86
CA ALA A 43 -41.19 -37.96 3.18
C ALA A 43 -41.90 -37.12 4.26
N GLN A 44 -43.13 -37.50 4.51
CA GLN A 44 -43.75 -37.31 5.82
C GLN A 44 -43.20 -38.37 6.80
N MET A 45 -43.13 -37.95 8.06
CA MET A 45 -42.81 -38.67 9.30
C MET A 45 -41.35 -38.58 9.74
N PHE A 46 -41.14 -37.59 10.63
CA PHE A 46 -40.81 -37.85 12.04
C PHE A 46 -40.88 -36.53 12.82
N ALA A 47 -42.11 -36.22 13.25
CA ALA A 47 -42.27 -35.29 14.38
C ALA A 47 -42.05 -36.10 15.67
N GLN A 48 -40.92 -35.91 16.32
CA GLN A 48 -40.76 -36.24 17.72
C GLN A 48 -40.42 -35.01 18.51
N ASN A 49 -41.39 -34.65 19.37
CA ASN A 49 -41.27 -33.74 20.45
C ASN A 49 -40.04 -34.02 21.29
N THR A 50 -39.08 -33.09 21.27
CA THR A 50 -38.19 -32.86 22.40
C THR A 50 -38.34 -31.39 22.78
N SER A 51 -39.05 -31.17 23.88
CA SER A 51 -39.05 -29.94 24.63
C SER A 51 -37.62 -29.71 25.12
N ALA A 52 -36.84 -28.98 24.36
CA ALA A 52 -35.57 -28.41 24.80
C ALA A 52 -35.86 -27.00 25.28
N ALA A 53 -35.54 -26.78 26.56
CA ALA A 53 -35.59 -25.49 27.20
C ALA A 53 -34.92 -24.42 26.34
N THR A 54 -35.71 -23.46 25.95
CA THR A 54 -35.23 -22.23 25.34
C THR A 54 -34.43 -21.45 26.38
N SER A 55 -33.12 -21.67 26.44
CA SER A 55 -32.22 -20.68 27.01
C SER A 55 -32.22 -19.51 26.01
N SER A 56 -33.05 -18.54 26.27
CA SER A 56 -32.96 -17.23 25.64
C SER A 56 -31.61 -16.64 26.01
N GLU A 57 -30.60 -16.80 25.15
CA GLU A 57 -29.48 -15.87 25.16
C GLU A 57 -30.07 -14.46 25.09
N PRO A 58 -29.66 -13.55 25.96
CA PRO A 58 -30.08 -12.16 25.83
C PRO A 58 -29.57 -11.65 24.51
N THR A 59 -30.46 -11.50 23.52
CA THR A 59 -30.20 -10.75 22.29
C THR A 59 -29.82 -9.34 22.75
N ALA A 60 -28.53 -9.06 22.82
CA ALA A 60 -28.04 -7.72 23.12
C ALA A 60 -28.69 -6.77 22.11
N ALA A 61 -29.50 -5.86 22.59
CA ALA A 61 -30.10 -4.80 21.78
C ALA A 61 -28.96 -4.16 20.97
N PRO A 62 -29.19 -3.80 19.69
CA PRO A 62 -28.16 -3.18 18.88
C PRO A 62 -27.71 -1.91 19.60
N MET A 63 -26.47 -1.93 20.14
CA MET A 63 -25.88 -0.76 20.76
C MET A 63 -25.71 0.30 19.68
N GLY A 64 -26.68 1.23 19.60
CA GLY A 64 -26.60 2.39 18.72
C GLY A 64 -25.61 3.43 19.29
N GLY A 65 -25.16 4.33 18.46
CA GLY A 65 -24.25 5.41 18.84
C GLY A 65 -22.78 5.00 18.89
N ILE A 66 -21.97 5.76 19.63
CA ILE A 66 -20.51 5.62 19.69
C ILE A 66 -20.08 4.25 20.22
N SER A 67 -20.75 3.72 21.25
CA SER A 67 -20.43 2.41 21.81
C SER A 67 -20.64 1.27 20.82
N GLY A 68 -21.72 1.31 20.04
CA GLY A 68 -21.96 0.33 18.98
C GLY A 68 -20.97 0.44 17.83
N TYR A 69 -20.50 1.65 17.54
CA TYR A 69 -19.44 1.86 16.55
C TYR A 69 -18.15 1.13 16.94
N PHE A 70 -17.69 1.28 18.18
CA PHE A 70 -16.47 0.61 18.66
C PHE A 70 -16.67 -0.90 18.86
N ALA A 71 -17.82 -1.34 19.31
CA ALA A 71 -18.13 -2.77 19.47
C ALA A 71 -18.04 -3.52 18.12
N ASN A 72 -18.40 -2.86 17.02
CA ASN A 72 -18.37 -3.44 15.68
C ASN A 72 -17.08 -3.10 14.90
N TRP A 73 -16.04 -2.59 15.54
CA TRP A 73 -14.82 -2.16 14.87
C TRP A 73 -14.19 -3.27 14.03
N PHE A 74 -13.90 -4.40 14.65
CA PHE A 74 -13.22 -5.50 13.96
C PHE A 74 -14.09 -6.18 12.90
N ASN A 75 -15.40 -6.21 13.05
CA ASN A 75 -16.28 -6.71 11.99
C ASN A 75 -16.18 -5.85 10.73
N ARG A 76 -16.06 -4.51 10.88
CA ARG A 76 -15.82 -3.62 9.74
C ARG A 76 -14.46 -3.83 9.11
N VAL A 77 -13.43 -4.02 9.92
CA VAL A 77 -12.07 -4.33 9.44
C VAL A 77 -12.07 -5.62 8.62
N GLU A 78 -12.70 -6.69 9.12
CA GLU A 78 -12.83 -7.95 8.40
C GLU A 78 -13.57 -7.79 7.06
N GLN A 79 -14.68 -7.06 7.05
CA GLN A 79 -15.44 -6.77 5.83
C GLN A 79 -14.59 -5.98 4.82
N ALA A 80 -13.83 -4.99 5.30
CA ALA A 80 -12.95 -4.21 4.44
C ALA A 80 -11.85 -5.07 3.83
N GLN A 81 -11.22 -5.94 4.63
CA GLN A 81 -10.15 -6.81 4.19
C GLN A 81 -10.64 -7.93 3.28
N ALA A 82 -11.80 -8.56 3.57
CA ALA A 82 -12.38 -9.62 2.74
C ALA A 82 -12.79 -9.16 1.34
N SER A 83 -13.05 -7.86 1.14
CA SER A 83 -13.48 -7.28 -0.12
C SER A 83 -12.36 -6.64 -0.95
N GLN A 84 -11.11 -6.96 -0.64
CA GLN A 84 -9.92 -6.48 -1.35
C GLN A 84 -8.90 -7.61 -1.51
N PRO A 85 -7.89 -7.47 -2.40
CA PRO A 85 -6.81 -8.43 -2.51
C PRO A 85 -6.01 -8.59 -1.21
N HIS A 86 -5.43 -9.78 -0.98
CA HIS A 86 -4.63 -10.08 0.22
C HIS A 86 -3.11 -10.00 -0.04
N TRP A 87 -2.67 -9.21 -1.01
CA TRP A 87 -1.25 -9.00 -1.29
C TRP A 87 -0.48 -8.50 -0.06
N MET A 88 0.82 -8.56 -0.11
CA MET A 88 1.65 -7.98 0.94
C MET A 88 1.80 -6.46 0.71
N THR A 89 1.83 -5.69 1.77
CA THR A 89 2.19 -4.27 1.70
C THR A 89 3.66 -4.12 1.35
N PRO A 90 4.05 -3.36 0.31
CA PRO A 90 5.43 -3.20 -0.10
C PRO A 90 6.33 -2.53 0.96
N ILE A 91 7.66 -2.63 0.79
CA ILE A 91 8.64 -2.03 1.70
C ILE A 91 8.61 -0.50 1.60
N VAL A 92 8.65 0.07 0.38
CA VAL A 92 8.70 1.52 0.16
C VAL A 92 7.40 2.07 -0.39
N THR A 93 6.86 1.44 -1.43
CA THR A 93 5.61 1.87 -2.07
C THR A 93 4.43 1.79 -1.10
N VAL A 94 3.60 2.82 -1.07
CA VAL A 94 2.35 2.78 -0.29
C VAL A 94 1.37 1.84 -0.98
N THR A 95 0.87 0.84 -0.24
CA THR A 95 -0.13 -0.08 -0.79
C THR A 95 -1.44 0.62 -1.11
N PRO A 96 -2.15 0.25 -2.19
CA PRO A 96 -3.52 0.69 -2.43
C PRO A 96 -4.54 0.04 -1.47
N ARG A 97 -4.17 -1.03 -0.77
CA ARG A 97 -5.03 -1.76 0.17
C ARG A 97 -5.30 -0.94 1.42
N LEU A 98 -6.43 -1.22 2.08
CA LEU A 98 -6.71 -0.70 3.42
C LEU A 98 -6.06 -1.62 4.45
N GLU A 99 -5.29 -1.03 5.37
CA GLU A 99 -4.56 -1.77 6.39
C GLU A 99 -5.02 -1.40 7.81
N GLN A 100 -4.97 -2.39 8.68
CA GLN A 100 -5.20 -2.27 10.11
C GLN A 100 -3.93 -2.79 10.79
N GLU A 101 -2.95 -1.88 11.00
CA GLU A 101 -1.62 -2.29 11.46
C GLU A 101 -0.89 -1.18 12.22
N VAL A 102 0.12 -1.59 12.97
CA VAL A 102 1.21 -0.71 13.41
C VAL A 102 2.45 -1.09 12.64
N ARG A 103 3.06 -0.10 11.99
CA ARG A 103 4.27 -0.29 11.20
C ARG A 103 5.42 0.54 11.73
N TYR A 104 6.60 -0.07 11.80
CA TYR A 104 7.86 0.58 12.13
C TYR A 104 8.88 0.26 11.03
N ASP A 105 9.49 1.29 10.45
CA ASP A 105 10.56 1.16 9.46
C ASP A 105 11.84 1.78 9.99
N GLN A 106 12.96 1.12 9.72
CA GLN A 106 14.31 1.57 10.01
C GLN A 106 15.08 1.74 8.71
N TYR A 107 15.72 2.90 8.53
CA TYR A 107 16.57 3.17 7.37
C TYR A 107 18.00 3.45 7.80
N TRP A 108 18.96 2.78 7.18
CA TRP A 108 20.40 3.07 7.26
C TRP A 108 20.83 3.65 5.91
N GLN A 109 21.02 4.95 5.86
CA GLN A 109 21.11 5.73 4.63
C GLN A 109 22.51 6.28 4.42
N ASN A 110 23.07 6.05 3.22
CA ASN A 110 24.32 6.67 2.80
C ASN A 110 24.01 7.83 1.86
N GLN A 111 24.58 8.99 2.16
CA GLN A 111 24.46 10.18 1.33
C GLN A 111 25.61 10.24 0.32
N GLY A 112 25.36 10.77 -0.89
CA GLY A 112 26.36 10.87 -1.94
C GLY A 112 27.59 11.73 -1.58
N ASN A 113 27.48 12.59 -0.55
CA ASN A 113 28.58 13.41 -0.04
C ASN A 113 29.44 12.73 1.05
N GLY A 114 29.20 11.41 1.31
CA GLY A 114 29.87 10.65 2.37
C GLY A 114 29.25 10.83 3.76
N GLY A 115 28.11 11.52 3.88
CA GLY A 115 27.31 11.53 5.09
C GLY A 115 26.57 10.21 5.28
N VAL A 116 26.17 9.94 6.52
CA VAL A 116 25.31 8.81 6.90
C VAL A 116 24.12 9.38 7.65
N LEU A 117 22.93 8.89 7.36
CA LEU A 117 21.70 9.25 8.04
C LEU A 117 20.96 7.98 8.45
N ASP A 118 20.77 7.80 9.74
CA ASP A 118 19.92 6.76 10.27
C ASP A 118 18.55 7.35 10.61
N THR A 119 17.47 6.65 10.21
CA THR A 119 16.10 7.09 10.42
C THR A 119 15.32 5.99 11.14
N TYR A 120 14.83 6.31 12.33
CA TYR A 120 14.15 5.40 13.23
C TYR A 120 12.65 5.71 13.25
N GLY A 121 11.80 4.71 12.96
CA GLY A 121 10.35 4.88 12.94
C GLY A 121 9.81 5.54 11.67
N SER A 122 10.62 5.64 10.63
CA SER A 122 10.15 6.07 9.31
C SER A 122 9.23 4.99 8.74
N GLY A 123 7.99 5.29 8.58
CA GLY A 123 7.06 4.31 8.05
C GLY A 123 5.66 4.91 8.03
N LYS A 124 4.69 4.05 8.19
CA LYS A 124 3.30 4.46 8.15
C LYS A 124 2.67 4.57 9.54
N GLY A 125 3.37 4.13 10.61
CA GLY A 125 2.89 4.25 11.98
C GLY A 125 1.64 3.42 12.27
N LEU A 126 0.58 4.06 12.76
CA LEU A 126 -0.70 3.43 13.09
C LEU A 126 -1.69 3.64 11.94
N GLU A 127 -2.06 2.56 11.27
CA GLU A 127 -3.07 2.51 10.20
C GLU A 127 -4.37 1.93 10.76
N LEU A 128 -5.49 2.63 10.55
CA LEU A 128 -6.80 2.27 11.08
C LEU A 128 -7.87 2.31 9.98
N ILE A 129 -8.77 1.35 10.00
CA ILE A 129 -9.92 1.24 9.10
C ILE A 129 -11.20 1.68 9.80
N PRO A 130 -11.54 3.00 9.79
CA PRO A 130 -12.73 3.50 10.46
C PRO A 130 -14.04 3.12 9.76
N THR A 131 -14.00 2.87 8.44
CA THR A 131 -15.15 2.39 7.66
C THR A 131 -14.71 1.26 6.72
N THR A 132 -15.63 0.57 6.10
CA THR A 132 -15.30 -0.50 5.14
C THR A 132 -14.57 -0.03 3.89
N THR A 133 -14.52 1.28 3.64
CA THR A 133 -13.91 1.87 2.44
C THR A 133 -12.83 2.91 2.73
N ASN A 134 -12.60 3.25 4.01
CA ASN A 134 -11.63 4.29 4.37
C ASN A 134 -10.56 3.76 5.32
N GLU A 135 -9.38 4.34 5.20
CA GLU A 135 -8.25 4.21 6.12
C GLU A 135 -7.73 5.58 6.50
N VAL A 136 -7.32 5.72 7.74
CA VAL A 136 -6.57 6.87 8.25
C VAL A 136 -5.23 6.38 8.80
N LEU A 137 -4.21 7.22 8.67
CA LEU A 137 -2.88 6.90 9.15
C LEU A 137 -2.33 8.03 10.00
N ILE A 138 -1.82 7.66 11.16
CA ILE A 138 -1.10 8.54 12.08
C ILE A 138 0.34 8.03 12.15
N ASN A 139 1.27 8.79 11.59
CA ASN A 139 2.69 8.45 11.63
C ASN A 139 3.41 9.39 12.61
N PRO A 140 3.85 8.90 13.76
CA PRO A 140 4.73 9.65 14.64
C PRO A 140 5.97 10.11 13.88
N PRO A 141 6.51 11.32 14.18
CA PRO A 141 7.72 11.77 13.55
C PRO A 141 8.87 10.76 13.74
N ALA A 142 9.60 10.48 12.66
CA ALA A 142 10.79 9.65 12.75
C ALA A 142 11.91 10.38 13.50
N TYR A 143 12.66 9.66 14.32
CA TYR A 143 13.89 10.18 14.88
C TYR A 143 15.03 9.95 13.90
N GLN A 144 15.86 10.97 13.69
CA GLN A 144 16.93 10.95 12.70
C GLN A 144 18.26 11.31 13.33
N GLU A 145 19.30 10.57 12.94
CA GLU A 145 20.70 10.82 13.34
C GLU A 145 21.59 10.89 12.11
N ARG A 146 22.21 12.05 11.91
CA ARG A 146 23.15 12.28 10.83
C ARG A 146 24.58 12.31 11.36
N TYR A 147 25.45 11.49 10.74
CA TYR A 147 26.85 11.35 11.08
C TYR A 147 27.76 11.92 9.97
N ASN A 148 29.04 12.11 10.31
CA ASN A 148 30.15 12.48 9.42
C ASN A 148 30.04 13.90 8.87
N LYS A 149 29.07 14.23 8.05
CA LYS A 149 28.88 15.56 7.45
C LYS A 149 27.80 16.32 8.19
N LYS A 150 28.18 17.40 8.90
CA LYS A 150 27.28 18.23 9.72
C LYS A 150 26.42 17.33 10.66
N PRO A 151 27.05 16.70 11.67
CA PRO A 151 26.32 15.85 12.61
C PRO A 151 25.13 16.59 13.24
N ALA A 152 24.02 15.90 13.33
CA ALA A 152 22.79 16.40 13.95
C ALA A 152 21.89 15.23 14.31
N SER A 153 21.09 15.40 15.37
CA SER A 153 20.03 14.46 15.73
C SER A 153 18.72 15.20 16.01
N GLY A 154 17.60 14.54 15.80
CA GLY A 154 16.30 15.13 16.09
C GLY A 154 15.16 14.46 15.34
N TRP A 155 14.02 15.10 15.35
CA TRP A 155 12.80 14.60 14.78
C TRP A 155 12.58 15.12 13.36
N ALA A 156 12.11 14.26 12.48
CA ALA A 156 11.62 14.63 11.15
C ALA A 156 10.23 15.29 11.24
N ASP A 157 9.73 15.76 10.12
CA ASP A 157 8.36 16.27 10.03
C ASP A 157 7.33 15.13 10.20
N ALA A 158 6.26 15.37 10.96
CA ALA A 158 5.17 14.43 11.12
C ALA A 158 4.41 14.23 9.80
N GLN A 159 4.04 13.00 9.52
CA GLN A 159 3.30 12.63 8.33
C GLN A 159 1.96 12.02 8.70
N PHE A 160 0.93 12.41 7.99
CA PHE A 160 -0.43 11.92 8.17
C PHE A 160 -0.98 11.49 6.81
N LEU A 161 -1.69 10.39 6.79
CA LEU A 161 -2.62 10.10 5.72
C LEU A 161 -4.01 10.44 6.26
N VAL A 162 -4.50 11.60 5.87
CA VAL A 162 -5.75 12.16 6.38
C VAL A 162 -6.93 11.26 6.03
N VAL A 163 -6.93 10.73 4.79
CA VAL A 163 -7.89 9.76 4.31
C VAL A 163 -7.31 8.98 3.13
N LYS A 164 -7.48 7.68 3.15
CA LYS A 164 -7.37 6.80 1.99
C LYS A 164 -8.76 6.26 1.70
N GLN A 165 -9.29 6.57 0.55
CA GLN A 165 -10.60 6.14 0.08
C GLN A 165 -10.45 5.04 -0.95
N ARG A 166 -10.98 3.86 -0.68
CA ARG A 166 -11.10 2.79 -1.65
C ARG A 166 -12.23 3.12 -2.63
N LEU A 167 -11.89 3.24 -3.91
CA LEU A 167 -12.82 3.57 -4.99
C LEU A 167 -13.41 2.31 -5.61
N LEU A 168 -12.56 1.32 -5.89
CA LEU A 168 -12.91 0.04 -6.48
C LEU A 168 -12.04 -1.04 -5.88
N SER A 169 -12.59 -2.23 -5.66
CA SER A 169 -11.82 -3.42 -5.31
C SER A 169 -12.57 -4.70 -5.61
N ALA A 170 -11.83 -5.75 -5.85
CA ALA A 170 -12.30 -7.12 -5.90
C ALA A 170 -11.22 -8.02 -5.32
N ASN A 171 -11.60 -8.98 -4.49
CA ASN A 171 -10.69 -9.98 -3.94
C ASN A 171 -10.19 -10.96 -5.02
N GLU A 172 -9.38 -11.94 -4.66
CA GLU A 172 -8.77 -12.89 -5.60
C GLU A 172 -9.78 -13.66 -6.43
N GLN A 173 -10.96 -13.97 -5.86
CA GLN A 173 -12.01 -14.73 -6.54
C GLN A 173 -12.83 -13.87 -7.50
N GLU A 174 -12.91 -12.57 -7.25
CA GLU A 174 -13.79 -11.64 -7.96
C GLU A 174 -13.06 -10.74 -8.96
N GLY A 175 -11.74 -10.89 -9.09
CA GLY A 175 -10.98 -10.13 -10.08
C GLY A 175 -9.63 -9.62 -9.61
N ASN A 176 -9.30 -9.72 -8.33
CA ASN A 176 -7.97 -9.46 -7.75
C ASN A 176 -7.40 -8.10 -8.13
N TYR A 177 -8.12 -7.00 -7.87
CA TYR A 177 -7.70 -5.63 -8.17
C TYR A 177 -8.19 -4.65 -7.10
N ILE A 178 -7.53 -3.49 -7.04
CA ILE A 178 -7.94 -2.39 -6.18
C ILE A 178 -7.51 -1.05 -6.77
N VAL A 179 -8.33 -0.03 -6.55
CA VAL A 179 -8.04 1.38 -6.85
C VAL A 179 -8.43 2.23 -5.65
N THR A 180 -7.51 3.08 -5.20
CA THR A 180 -7.70 3.99 -4.07
C THR A 180 -7.20 5.38 -4.41
N ALA A 181 -7.79 6.39 -3.77
CA ALA A 181 -7.26 7.75 -3.76
C ALA A 181 -6.99 8.15 -2.32
N PHE A 182 -5.91 8.90 -2.07
CA PHE A 182 -5.59 9.34 -0.72
C PHE A 182 -4.92 10.71 -0.66
N LEU A 183 -5.03 11.33 0.49
CA LEU A 183 -4.47 12.63 0.78
C LEU A 183 -3.46 12.50 1.92
N GLY A 184 -2.19 12.62 1.58
CA GLY A 184 -1.09 12.72 2.53
C GLY A 184 -0.84 14.18 2.93
N VAL A 185 -0.46 14.39 4.17
CA VAL A 185 -0.06 15.70 4.68
C VAL A 185 1.20 15.55 5.54
N THR A 186 2.23 16.35 5.24
CA THR A 186 3.42 16.47 6.08
C THR A 186 3.37 17.81 6.82
N ALA A 187 3.43 17.78 8.15
CA ALA A 187 3.40 18.96 9.00
C ALA A 187 4.85 19.38 9.36
N PRO A 188 5.21 20.66 9.34
CA PRO A 188 6.57 21.13 9.65
C PRO A 188 6.84 21.13 11.17
N THR A 189 6.81 19.96 11.77
CA THR A 189 6.99 19.73 13.22
C THR A 189 8.40 19.30 13.60
N GLY A 190 9.24 19.03 12.61
CA GLY A 190 10.59 18.53 12.80
C GLY A 190 11.53 19.54 13.46
N THR A 191 12.65 19.03 13.96
CA THR A 191 13.72 19.87 14.47
C THR A 191 14.38 20.68 13.33
N PRO A 192 15.04 21.81 13.61
CA PRO A 192 15.58 22.69 12.57
C PRO A 192 16.49 22.01 11.53
N ALA A 193 17.13 20.90 11.89
CA ALA A 193 18.03 20.15 11.00
C ALA A 193 17.30 19.21 10.05
N PHE A 194 16.04 18.87 10.32
CA PHE A 194 15.28 17.80 9.64
C PHE A 194 13.87 18.21 9.19
N THR A 195 13.49 19.48 9.39
CA THR A 195 12.20 20.01 8.94
C THR A 195 12.28 20.67 7.58
N ASN A 196 11.23 20.47 6.75
CA ASN A 196 11.04 21.23 5.51
C ASN A 196 10.57 22.69 5.76
N ARG A 197 10.14 23.01 6.98
CA ARG A 197 9.55 24.31 7.37
C ARG A 197 8.36 24.72 6.50
N ALA A 198 7.70 23.76 5.91
CA ALA A 198 6.52 23.95 5.06
C ALA A 198 5.59 22.76 5.21
N TRP A 199 4.29 22.99 5.18
CA TRP A 199 3.34 21.92 4.96
C TRP A 199 3.51 21.39 3.55
N ILE A 200 3.40 20.07 3.40
CA ILE A 200 3.37 19.41 2.08
C ILE A 200 2.09 18.64 1.97
N ILE A 201 1.28 18.96 0.97
CA ILE A 201 0.02 18.29 0.66
C ILE A 201 0.27 17.35 -0.51
N THR A 202 -0.10 16.08 -0.35
CA THR A 202 0.21 15.04 -1.35
C THR A 202 -1.06 14.28 -1.74
N PRO A 203 -1.86 14.80 -2.69
CA PRO A 203 -2.90 14.00 -3.32
C PRO A 203 -2.26 12.86 -4.09
N THR A 204 -2.83 11.66 -3.97
CA THR A 204 -2.28 10.43 -4.56
C THR A 204 -3.41 9.55 -5.08
N ILE A 205 -3.18 8.94 -6.23
CA ILE A 205 -3.95 7.82 -6.75
C ILE A 205 -3.08 6.56 -6.65
N ALA A 206 -3.69 5.45 -6.28
CA ALA A 206 -3.01 4.17 -6.20
C ALA A 206 -3.89 3.07 -6.78
N GLY A 207 -3.25 2.03 -7.28
CA GLY A 207 -3.95 0.87 -7.80
C GLY A 207 -3.05 -0.35 -7.85
N GLY A 208 -3.67 -1.48 -8.03
CA GLY A 208 -2.96 -2.74 -8.18
C GLY A 208 -3.81 -3.81 -8.83
N LYS A 209 -3.13 -4.83 -9.33
CA LYS A 209 -3.71 -5.99 -9.99
C LYS A 209 -2.88 -7.24 -9.68
N GLY A 210 -3.56 -8.33 -9.34
CA GLY A 210 -2.93 -9.63 -9.12
C GLY A 210 -3.33 -10.66 -10.18
N TRP A 211 -2.45 -11.64 -10.39
CA TRP A 211 -2.63 -12.81 -11.25
C TRP A 211 -2.03 -14.04 -10.55
N GLY A 212 -2.90 -14.83 -9.91
CA GLY A 212 -2.43 -15.90 -9.03
C GLY A 212 -1.58 -15.34 -7.88
N ASP A 213 -0.38 -15.85 -7.75
CA ASP A 213 0.57 -15.46 -6.71
C ASP A 213 1.38 -14.19 -7.03
N PHE A 214 1.24 -13.63 -8.23
CA PHE A 214 1.94 -12.42 -8.66
C PHE A 214 1.04 -11.21 -8.56
N ASP A 215 1.54 -10.09 -8.02
CA ASP A 215 0.85 -8.82 -8.01
C ASP A 215 1.76 -7.64 -8.37
N ILE A 216 1.09 -6.58 -8.85
CA ILE A 216 1.70 -5.27 -9.11
C ILE A 216 0.89 -4.24 -8.34
N GLN A 217 1.58 -3.41 -7.56
CA GLN A 217 1.00 -2.28 -6.85
C GLN A 217 1.70 -1.00 -7.30
N ALA A 218 0.94 0.06 -7.56
CA ALA A 218 1.49 1.32 -8.02
C ALA A 218 0.83 2.51 -7.34
N THR A 219 1.59 3.59 -7.17
CA THR A 219 1.12 4.88 -6.68
C THR A 219 1.62 6.01 -7.54
N MET A 220 0.81 7.07 -7.67
CA MET A 220 1.19 8.33 -8.29
C MET A 220 0.72 9.47 -7.39
N GLY A 221 1.65 10.16 -6.77
CA GLY A 221 1.40 11.26 -5.84
C GLY A 221 2.05 12.56 -6.29
N LEU A 222 1.46 13.67 -5.88
CA LEU A 222 1.92 15.02 -6.21
C LEU A 222 2.22 15.79 -4.92
N PRO A 223 3.44 15.68 -4.33
CA PRO A 223 3.86 16.51 -3.20
C PRO A 223 3.91 17.99 -3.58
N ILE A 224 3.07 18.80 -2.94
CA ILE A 224 2.90 20.23 -3.17
C ILE A 224 3.27 20.98 -1.88
N PRO A 225 4.40 21.70 -1.83
CA PRO A 225 4.75 22.51 -0.66
C PRO A 225 3.88 23.78 -0.62
N THR A 226 3.39 24.15 0.56
CA THR A 226 2.60 25.37 0.78
C THR A 226 3.47 26.62 0.96
N ALA A 227 4.76 26.42 1.27
CA ALA A 227 5.76 27.48 1.40
C ALA A 227 7.09 26.97 0.86
N HIS A 228 8.05 27.87 0.65
CA HIS A 228 9.40 27.56 0.15
C HIS A 228 9.41 26.80 -1.18
N ALA A 229 8.41 27.02 -2.05
CA ALA A 229 8.27 26.34 -3.34
C ALA A 229 9.49 26.51 -4.25
N GLY A 230 10.18 27.68 -4.17
CA GLY A 230 11.43 27.92 -4.89
C GLY A 230 12.61 27.04 -4.44
N THR A 231 12.54 26.46 -3.26
CA THR A 231 13.57 25.54 -2.72
C THR A 231 13.12 24.09 -2.83
N ILE A 232 11.94 23.77 -2.32
CA ILE A 232 11.40 22.39 -2.25
C ILE A 232 10.95 21.92 -3.63
N GLY A 233 10.12 22.72 -4.29
CA GLY A 233 9.50 22.41 -5.57
C GLY A 233 8.36 21.41 -5.46
N THR A 234 7.35 21.56 -6.33
CA THR A 234 6.34 20.53 -6.57
C THR A 234 6.99 19.40 -7.34
N SER A 235 6.65 18.15 -6.99
CA SER A 235 7.18 16.97 -7.66
C SER A 235 6.08 15.95 -7.98
N LEU A 236 6.38 15.03 -8.89
CA LEU A 236 5.58 13.85 -9.16
C LEU A 236 6.35 12.65 -8.62
N ALA A 237 5.79 11.94 -7.66
CA ALA A 237 6.31 10.68 -7.15
C ALA A 237 5.51 9.52 -7.74
N THR A 238 6.18 8.62 -8.45
CA THR A 238 5.58 7.42 -9.03
C THR A 238 6.32 6.20 -8.51
N ASN A 239 5.61 5.28 -7.87
CA ASN A 239 6.20 4.07 -7.32
C ASN A 239 5.46 2.85 -7.88
N VAL A 240 6.20 1.80 -8.15
CA VAL A 240 5.66 0.51 -8.60
C VAL A 240 6.37 -0.59 -7.83
N ALA A 241 5.61 -1.49 -7.24
CA ALA A 241 6.10 -2.69 -6.57
C ALA A 241 5.59 -3.93 -7.31
N PHE A 242 6.47 -4.88 -7.52
CA PHE A 242 6.21 -6.20 -8.06
C PHE A 242 6.47 -7.21 -6.96
N GLN A 243 5.49 -8.05 -6.65
CA GLN A 243 5.61 -9.06 -5.61
C GLN A 243 5.20 -10.44 -6.14
N TYR A 244 5.77 -11.46 -5.53
CA TYR A 244 5.39 -12.84 -5.78
C TYR A 244 5.22 -13.57 -4.45
N HIS A 245 4.08 -14.22 -4.23
CA HIS A 245 3.80 -14.99 -3.03
C HIS A 245 4.35 -16.41 -3.15
N LEU A 246 5.33 -16.75 -2.31
CA LEU A 246 5.94 -18.08 -2.25
C LEU A 246 5.75 -18.71 -0.86
N PHE A 247 5.45 -20.00 -0.81
CA PHE A 247 5.48 -20.82 0.42
C PHE A 247 4.72 -20.25 1.62
N ASN A 248 3.57 -19.60 1.42
CA ASN A 248 2.67 -19.01 2.43
C ASN A 248 3.24 -17.82 3.23
N TYR A 249 4.55 -17.72 3.41
CA TYR A 249 5.18 -16.71 4.30
C TYR A 249 6.26 -15.88 3.61
N PHE A 250 6.52 -16.05 2.34
CA PHE A 250 7.66 -15.45 1.65
C PHE A 250 7.20 -14.64 0.45
N TRP A 251 7.53 -13.34 0.45
CA TRP A 251 7.22 -12.41 -0.64
C TRP A 251 8.50 -11.74 -1.11
N PRO A 252 9.21 -12.29 -2.11
CA PRO A 252 10.21 -11.53 -2.85
C PRO A 252 9.53 -10.38 -3.55
N GLU A 253 10.16 -9.21 -3.50
CA GLU A 253 9.67 -8.02 -4.16
C GLU A 253 10.76 -7.23 -4.85
N PHE A 254 10.33 -6.43 -5.82
CA PHE A 254 11.17 -5.47 -6.51
C PHE A 254 10.38 -4.19 -6.72
N GLU A 255 10.93 -3.05 -6.26
CA GLU A 255 10.28 -1.77 -6.42
C GLU A 255 11.07 -0.83 -7.31
N ILE A 256 10.34 0.02 -8.06
CA ILE A 256 10.85 1.16 -8.81
C ILE A 256 10.22 2.41 -8.20
N ASN A 257 11.06 3.29 -7.65
CA ASN A 257 10.61 4.51 -7.01
C ASN A 257 11.17 5.70 -7.81
N HIS A 258 10.29 6.44 -8.49
CA HIS A 258 10.65 7.57 -9.33
C HIS A 258 10.09 8.88 -8.79
N THR A 259 10.90 9.93 -8.83
CA THR A 259 10.49 11.30 -8.53
C THR A 259 10.96 12.25 -9.62
N TYR A 260 10.05 13.07 -10.13
CA TYR A 260 10.35 14.17 -11.04
C TYR A 260 9.96 15.50 -10.39
N TRP A 261 10.85 16.49 -10.41
CA TRP A 261 10.59 17.81 -9.86
C TRP A 261 10.22 18.80 -10.97
N PHE A 262 9.04 19.41 -10.87
CA PHE A 262 8.60 20.47 -11.77
C PHE A 262 9.26 21.80 -11.46
N GLY A 263 9.69 22.02 -10.21
CA GLY A 263 10.27 23.28 -9.75
C GLY A 263 11.22 23.11 -8.58
N GLY A 264 11.54 24.21 -7.90
CA GLY A 264 12.50 24.25 -6.80
C GLY A 264 13.94 24.12 -7.27
N LEU A 265 14.86 23.85 -6.33
CA LEU A 265 16.28 23.67 -6.63
C LEU A 265 16.57 22.47 -7.54
N ARG A 266 15.61 21.54 -7.65
CA ARG A 266 15.68 20.33 -8.46
C ARG A 266 14.81 20.38 -9.71
N GLY A 267 14.26 21.55 -10.05
CA GLY A 267 13.39 21.72 -11.21
C GLY A 267 13.97 21.14 -12.49
N GLY A 268 13.17 20.33 -13.21
CA GLY A 268 13.56 19.63 -14.41
C GLY A 268 14.41 18.36 -14.22
N LYS A 269 14.70 17.96 -12.97
CA LYS A 269 15.47 16.77 -12.64
C LYS A 269 14.56 15.61 -12.24
N ASN A 270 15.08 14.41 -12.36
CA ASN A 270 14.43 13.20 -11.88
C ASN A 270 15.40 12.28 -11.15
N GLN A 271 14.87 11.45 -10.29
CA GLN A 271 15.53 10.44 -9.48
C GLN A 271 14.80 9.12 -9.63
N VAL A 272 15.55 8.05 -9.87
CA VAL A 272 15.01 6.69 -9.88
C VAL A 272 15.80 5.84 -8.91
N PHE A 273 15.09 5.20 -7.99
CA PHE A 273 15.60 4.14 -7.13
C PHE A 273 15.07 2.78 -7.57
N LEU A 274 15.89 1.76 -7.39
CA LEU A 274 15.49 0.36 -7.40
C LEU A 274 15.62 -0.20 -6.00
N THR A 275 14.63 -1.01 -5.60
CA THR A 275 14.56 -1.60 -4.26
C THR A 275 14.22 -3.08 -4.37
N PRO A 276 15.21 -3.96 -4.59
CA PRO A 276 15.01 -5.38 -4.33
C PRO A 276 14.79 -5.61 -2.84
N GLY A 277 13.85 -6.49 -2.51
CA GLY A 277 13.50 -6.79 -1.14
C GLY A 277 12.84 -8.14 -0.94
N ILE A 278 12.66 -8.49 0.32
CA ILE A 278 11.99 -9.71 0.76
C ILE A 278 11.13 -9.34 1.95
N ILE A 279 9.88 -9.81 1.94
CA ILE A 279 8.98 -9.71 3.08
C ILE A 279 8.62 -11.12 3.53
N LEU A 280 8.70 -11.32 4.84
CA LEU A 280 8.30 -12.55 5.51
C LEU A 280 7.16 -12.23 6.44
N GLY A 281 6.10 -13.05 6.42
CA GLY A 281 5.13 -12.78 7.43
C GLY A 281 3.72 -13.27 7.24
N ARG A 282 2.89 -12.57 7.99
CA ARG A 282 1.63 -12.95 8.56
C ARG A 282 1.80 -14.13 9.51
N PHE A 283 2.92 -14.12 10.28
CA PHE A 283 3.11 -15.08 11.36
C PHE A 283 2.10 -14.79 12.47
N GLU A 284 1.25 -15.73 12.75
CA GLU A 284 0.25 -15.60 13.82
C GLU A 284 0.94 -15.59 15.18
N ILE A 285 0.75 -14.51 15.96
CA ILE A 285 1.26 -14.40 17.33
C ILE A 285 0.15 -14.78 18.31
N HIS A 286 -0.99 -14.11 18.20
CA HIS A 286 -2.13 -14.34 19.09
C HIS A 286 -3.42 -13.82 18.44
N ASN A 287 -4.42 -14.68 18.32
CA ASN A 287 -5.72 -14.34 17.73
C ASN A 287 -5.59 -13.61 16.38
N ARG A 288 -5.93 -12.30 16.35
CA ARG A 288 -5.89 -11.44 15.17
C ARG A 288 -4.50 -10.90 14.87
N ILE A 289 -3.60 -10.92 15.86
CA ILE A 289 -2.30 -10.26 15.76
C ILE A 289 -1.37 -11.12 14.93
N LYS A 290 -0.90 -10.56 13.82
CA LYS A 290 0.10 -11.19 12.95
C LYS A 290 1.32 -10.30 12.83
N PHE A 291 2.48 -10.93 12.82
CA PHE A 291 3.77 -10.25 12.66
C PHE A 291 4.28 -10.39 11.23
N ILE A 292 4.85 -9.31 10.73
CA ILE A 292 5.48 -9.24 9.41
C ILE A 292 6.82 -8.54 9.57
N VAL A 293 7.84 -9.04 8.86
CA VAL A 293 9.15 -8.42 8.78
C VAL A 293 9.62 -8.40 7.33
N GLY A 294 10.25 -7.33 6.90
CA GLY A 294 10.81 -7.21 5.56
C GLY A 294 12.14 -6.50 5.57
N VAL A 295 12.99 -6.83 4.61
CA VAL A 295 14.26 -6.17 4.39
C VAL A 295 14.41 -5.83 2.91
N GLY A 296 14.86 -4.62 2.62
CA GLY A 296 15.14 -4.15 1.26
C GLY A 296 16.44 -3.39 1.17
N TYR A 297 17.00 -3.34 -0.02
CA TYR A 297 18.15 -2.50 -0.32
C TYR A 297 17.79 -1.55 -1.46
N GLN A 298 17.69 -0.27 -1.14
CA GLN A 298 17.36 0.77 -2.10
C GLN A 298 18.61 1.44 -2.61
N PHE A 299 18.74 1.64 -3.92
CA PHE A 299 19.86 2.35 -4.53
C PHE A 299 19.44 3.16 -5.75
N SER A 300 20.10 4.31 -5.95
CA SER A 300 19.84 5.21 -7.07
C SER A 300 20.46 4.67 -8.36
N VAL A 301 19.69 4.74 -9.44
CA VAL A 301 20.13 4.38 -10.80
C VAL A 301 20.06 5.56 -11.76
N ALA A 302 19.29 6.58 -11.42
CA ALA A 302 19.23 7.84 -12.15
C ALA A 302 19.05 9.01 -11.16
N PRO A 303 20.08 9.84 -10.93
CA PRO A 303 21.46 9.68 -11.43
C PRO A 303 22.14 8.43 -10.85
N PRO A 304 23.07 7.81 -11.60
CA PRO A 304 23.82 6.65 -11.11
C PRO A 304 24.72 7.02 -9.92
N LEU A 305 24.81 6.12 -8.94
CA LEU A 305 25.62 6.29 -7.71
C LEU A 305 27.09 6.69 -7.96
N THR A 306 27.68 6.27 -9.09
CA THR A 306 29.09 6.48 -9.40
C THR A 306 29.39 7.80 -10.09
N ARG A 307 28.38 8.56 -10.52
CA ARG A 307 28.58 9.76 -11.34
C ARG A 307 28.13 11.04 -10.67
N GLU A 308 27.01 11.02 -9.97
CA GLU A 308 26.43 12.20 -9.34
C GLU A 308 25.80 11.82 -7.99
N PRO A 309 25.81 12.73 -7.01
CA PRO A 309 25.06 12.56 -5.78
C PRO A 309 23.56 12.40 -6.09
N ALA A 310 22.86 11.64 -5.29
CA ALA A 310 21.41 11.54 -5.38
C ALA A 310 20.75 12.91 -5.22
N LEU A 311 19.70 13.13 -5.98
CA LEU A 311 18.93 14.38 -5.96
C LEU A 311 18.04 14.50 -4.73
N THR A 312 17.70 13.37 -4.11
CA THR A 312 17.02 13.36 -2.83
C THR A 312 17.95 13.94 -1.76
N PRO A 313 17.46 14.78 -0.84
CA PRO A 313 18.31 15.46 0.12
C PRO A 313 18.95 14.52 1.14
N THR A 314 18.49 13.27 1.24
CA THR A 314 18.80 12.41 2.36
C THR A 314 19.80 11.30 2.02
N TYR A 315 19.67 10.60 0.89
CA TYR A 315 20.52 9.45 0.61
C TYR A 315 20.54 9.06 -0.87
N ASP A 316 21.54 8.28 -1.26
CA ASP A 316 21.68 7.67 -2.59
C ASP A 316 21.53 6.14 -2.54
N ARG A 317 21.64 5.54 -1.36
CA ARG A 317 21.39 4.12 -1.08
C ARG A 317 21.03 3.93 0.39
N ALA A 318 20.21 2.93 0.66
CA ALA A 318 19.76 2.61 2.01
C ALA A 318 19.50 1.12 2.19
N TRP A 319 19.83 0.58 3.36
CA TRP A 319 19.19 -0.61 3.87
C TRP A 319 17.89 -0.21 4.57
N ILE A 320 16.88 -1.01 4.38
CA ILE A 320 15.54 -0.79 4.95
C ILE A 320 15.13 -2.05 5.69
N LEU A 321 14.74 -1.90 6.94
CA LEU A 321 14.05 -2.93 7.73
C LEU A 321 12.62 -2.42 7.99
N THR A 322 11.64 -3.23 7.70
CA THR A 322 10.23 -2.96 8.06
C THR A 322 9.73 -4.03 9.02
N THR A 323 9.01 -3.64 10.04
CA THR A 323 8.29 -4.53 10.95
C THR A 323 6.85 -4.06 11.11
N ARG A 324 5.91 -5.00 11.16
CA ARG A 324 4.49 -4.69 11.23
C ARG A 324 3.77 -5.66 12.16
N LEU A 325 2.77 -5.13 12.83
CA LEU A 325 1.79 -5.89 13.60
C LEU A 325 0.42 -5.56 13.05
N THR A 326 -0.18 -6.50 12.33
CA THR A 326 -1.57 -6.38 11.85
C THR A 326 -2.53 -6.92 12.92
N PHE A 327 -3.73 -6.34 13.04
CA PHE A 327 -4.70 -6.71 14.08
C PHE A 327 -6.16 -6.46 13.68
#